data_605c677247036cb83350ca5f8f9d4184
#
_entry.id   605c677247036cb83350ca5f8f9d4184
#
_cell.length_a   1.000
_cell.length_b   1.000
_cell.length_c   1.000
_cell.angle_alpha   90.00
_cell.angle_beta   90.00
_cell.angle_gamma   90.00
#
_symmetry.space_group_name_H-M   'P 1'
#
loop_
_entity.id
_entity.type
_entity.pdbx_description
1 polymer ?
#
loop_
_entity_poly.entity_id
_entity_poly.type
_entity_poly.pdbx_seq_one_letter_code
_entity_poly.pdbx_strand_id
1 'polypeptide(L)'
;MRGFQGDGYTCLPSSSCRENPAVCDPNADCLPGEDGGAICRCKPLFLGDGYECKPAPRFEGNFMLVAQGMMIFKVPFSGKGSKPIVIQSTQVATGIDMDCMKGKIYWTDTTNNIIRRADVDGKNEEIFLQEDMRFPEGIAIDWISRNVYWTDAGKDTIEVANLEDRAR
;
A
#
# COMPACT_ATOMS: atom_id res chain seq x y z
N MET A 1 -5.45 7.03 -18.76
CA MET A 1 -5.32 5.64 -18.22
C MET A 1 -4.34 4.90 -19.12
N ARG A 2 -3.32 4.23 -18.56
CA ARG A 2 -2.45 3.34 -19.33
C ARG A 2 -3.29 2.13 -19.81
N GLY A 3 -3.06 1.64 -21.04
CA GLY A 3 -3.79 0.51 -21.60
C GLY A 3 -5.05 0.88 -22.39
N PHE A 4 -5.40 2.15 -22.46
CA PHE A 4 -6.50 2.65 -23.29
C PHE A 4 -6.04 3.80 -24.17
N GLN A 5 -6.61 3.89 -25.37
CA GLN A 5 -6.44 5.00 -26.30
C GLN A 5 -7.80 5.49 -26.78
N GLY A 6 -7.92 6.77 -27.03
CA GLY A 6 -9.17 7.39 -27.46
C GLY A 6 -9.07 8.91 -27.52
N ASP A 7 -10.15 9.53 -27.88
CA ASP A 7 -10.28 10.99 -28.10
C ASP A 7 -10.65 11.78 -26.83
N GLY A 8 -10.66 11.11 -25.67
CA GLY A 8 -11.09 11.68 -24.39
C GLY A 8 -12.58 11.49 -24.09
N TYR A 9 -13.39 11.11 -25.06
CA TYR A 9 -14.82 10.75 -24.92
C TYR A 9 -15.03 9.25 -25.03
N THR A 10 -14.29 8.59 -25.90
CA THR A 10 -14.32 7.14 -26.11
C THR A 10 -12.95 6.57 -25.79
N CYS A 11 -12.89 5.64 -24.83
CA CYS A 11 -11.66 4.93 -24.46
C CYS A 11 -11.78 3.48 -24.95
N LEU A 12 -10.89 3.10 -25.86
CA LEU A 12 -10.79 1.73 -26.35
C LEU A 12 -9.51 1.08 -25.78
N PRO A 13 -9.52 -0.25 -25.53
CA PRO A 13 -8.29 -0.95 -25.16
C PRO A 13 -7.21 -0.72 -26.22
N SER A 14 -6.00 -0.34 -25.79
CA SER A 14 -4.95 0.10 -26.73
C SER A 14 -4.37 -1.01 -27.59
N SER A 15 -4.46 -2.27 -27.14
CA SER A 15 -4.06 -3.46 -27.90
C SER A 15 -4.38 -4.74 -27.13
N SER A 16 -4.57 -5.84 -27.85
CA SER A 16 -4.64 -7.16 -27.25
C SER A 16 -3.24 -7.76 -27.06
N CYS A 17 -3.11 -8.74 -26.16
CA CYS A 17 -1.85 -9.48 -25.99
C CYS A 17 -1.37 -10.17 -27.26
N ARG A 18 -2.29 -10.48 -28.20
CA ARG A 18 -1.97 -11.10 -29.50
C ARG A 18 -1.37 -10.11 -30.50
N GLU A 19 -1.85 -8.88 -30.48
CA GLU A 19 -1.42 -7.84 -31.44
C GLU A 19 -0.15 -7.16 -30.99
N ASN A 20 0.00 -6.95 -29.69
CA ASN A 20 1.18 -6.31 -29.10
C ASN A 20 1.55 -6.95 -27.74
N PRO A 21 2.39 -8.00 -27.75
CA PRO A 21 2.88 -8.59 -26.50
C PRO A 21 3.63 -7.61 -25.59
N ALA A 22 4.14 -6.51 -26.14
CA ALA A 22 4.87 -5.47 -25.40
C ALA A 22 3.94 -4.42 -24.74
N VAL A 23 2.63 -4.61 -24.76
CA VAL A 23 1.69 -3.72 -24.06
C VAL A 23 1.88 -3.76 -22.55
N CYS A 24 2.29 -4.91 -22.01
CA CYS A 24 2.62 -5.10 -20.59
C CYS A 24 4.12 -4.93 -20.31
N ASP A 25 4.46 -4.74 -19.03
CA ASP A 25 5.88 -4.77 -18.60
C ASP A 25 6.54 -6.12 -18.94
N PRO A 26 7.83 -6.16 -19.27
CA PRO A 26 8.57 -7.41 -19.49
C PRO A 26 8.49 -8.42 -18.34
N ASN A 27 8.29 -7.92 -17.11
CA ASN A 27 8.08 -8.72 -15.90
C ASN A 27 6.59 -8.92 -15.57
N ALA A 28 5.70 -8.78 -16.54
CA ALA A 28 4.29 -9.08 -16.42
C ALA A 28 3.88 -10.22 -17.35
N ASP A 29 2.80 -10.90 -16.98
CA ASP A 29 2.05 -11.81 -17.83
C ASP A 29 0.91 -11.03 -18.47
N CYS A 30 0.77 -11.19 -19.80
CA CYS A 30 -0.30 -10.57 -20.55
C CYS A 30 -1.44 -11.59 -20.73
N LEU A 31 -2.60 -11.27 -20.19
CA LEU A 31 -3.81 -12.11 -20.25
C LEU A 31 -4.88 -11.43 -21.11
N PRO A 32 -5.66 -12.18 -21.89
CA PRO A 32 -6.78 -11.60 -22.64
C PRO A 32 -7.90 -11.18 -21.69
N GLY A 33 -8.33 -9.93 -21.80
CA GLY A 33 -9.53 -9.43 -21.12
C GLY A 33 -10.82 -9.82 -21.84
N GLU A 34 -11.94 -9.79 -21.13
CA GLU A 34 -13.28 -10.12 -21.65
C GLU A 34 -13.73 -9.14 -22.75
N ASP A 35 -13.24 -7.91 -22.70
CA ASP A 35 -13.47 -6.85 -23.68
C ASP A 35 -12.53 -6.88 -24.89
N GLY A 36 -11.67 -7.92 -24.97
CA GLY A 36 -10.66 -8.07 -26.02
C GLY A 36 -9.37 -7.27 -25.78
N GLY A 37 -9.31 -6.49 -24.71
CA GLY A 37 -8.10 -5.78 -24.25
C GLY A 37 -7.08 -6.68 -23.57
N ALA A 38 -5.96 -6.10 -23.18
CA ALA A 38 -4.91 -6.78 -22.41
C ALA A 38 -5.10 -6.53 -20.91
N ILE A 39 -5.05 -7.59 -20.11
CA ILE A 39 -4.91 -7.54 -18.66
C ILE A 39 -3.46 -7.89 -18.33
N CYS A 40 -2.73 -6.91 -17.83
CA CYS A 40 -1.33 -7.09 -17.40
C CYS A 40 -1.28 -7.45 -15.91
N ARG A 41 -0.52 -8.49 -15.57
CA ARG A 41 -0.30 -8.92 -14.20
C ARG A 41 1.18 -9.14 -13.97
N CYS A 42 1.77 -8.44 -13.01
CA CYS A 42 3.18 -8.66 -12.66
C CYS A 42 3.45 -10.12 -12.29
N LYS A 43 4.56 -10.65 -12.78
CA LYS A 43 5.05 -12.00 -12.46
C LYS A 43 5.36 -12.14 -10.96
N PRO A 44 5.41 -13.36 -10.42
CA PRO A 44 5.84 -13.59 -9.03
C PRO A 44 7.16 -12.87 -8.72
N LEU A 45 7.27 -12.30 -7.52
CA LEU A 45 8.37 -11.46 -7.03
C LEU A 45 8.47 -10.05 -7.67
N PHE A 46 7.48 -9.65 -8.45
CA PHE A 46 7.34 -8.27 -8.93
C PHE A 46 6.01 -7.69 -8.45
N LEU A 47 6.01 -6.39 -8.18
CA LEU A 47 4.85 -5.62 -7.74
C LEU A 47 4.61 -4.45 -8.68
N GLY A 48 3.35 -4.13 -8.93
CA GLY A 48 2.95 -3.04 -9.80
C GLY A 48 1.58 -3.29 -10.44
N ASP A 49 1.23 -2.42 -11.39
CA ASP A 49 -0.05 -2.46 -12.10
C ASP A 49 -0.04 -3.39 -13.33
N GLY A 50 1.09 -4.08 -13.57
CA GLY A 50 1.30 -4.93 -14.75
C GLY A 50 1.85 -4.17 -15.97
N TYR A 51 1.70 -2.86 -16.03
CA TYR A 51 2.33 -1.99 -17.04
C TYR A 51 3.69 -1.45 -16.57
N GLU A 52 3.89 -1.42 -15.26
CA GLU A 52 5.16 -1.16 -14.60
C GLU A 52 5.32 -2.16 -13.44
N CYS A 53 6.28 -3.08 -13.56
CA CYS A 53 6.55 -4.12 -12.57
C CYS A 53 7.95 -3.95 -11.98
N LYS A 54 8.03 -3.62 -10.69
CA LYS A 54 9.29 -3.48 -9.95
C LYS A 54 9.53 -4.71 -9.09
N PRO A 55 10.80 -5.12 -8.88
CA PRO A 55 11.11 -6.20 -7.95
C PRO A 55 10.49 -5.94 -6.58
N ALA A 56 9.79 -6.93 -6.04
CA ALA A 56 9.25 -6.85 -4.69
C ALA A 56 10.39 -6.71 -3.67
N PRO A 57 10.23 -5.86 -2.63
CA PRO A 57 11.18 -5.84 -1.52
C PRO A 57 11.32 -7.24 -0.92
N ARG A 58 12.55 -7.66 -0.69
CA ARG A 58 12.79 -8.96 -0.04
C ARG A 58 12.67 -8.79 1.46
N PHE A 59 11.63 -9.37 2.03
CA PHE A 59 11.47 -9.48 3.48
C PHE A 59 11.95 -10.85 3.94
N GLU A 60 12.69 -10.88 5.05
CA GLU A 60 13.12 -12.13 5.66
C GLU A 60 11.92 -12.87 6.28
N GLY A 61 11.44 -13.89 5.59
CA GLY A 61 10.35 -14.78 6.04
C GLY A 61 8.96 -14.14 6.02
N ASN A 62 7.98 -14.95 6.36
CA ASN A 62 6.58 -14.51 6.54
C ASN A 62 6.37 -14.04 7.97
N PHE A 63 5.68 -12.92 8.14
CA PHE A 63 5.44 -12.32 9.45
C PHE A 63 4.07 -11.62 9.50
N MET A 64 3.59 -11.36 10.69
CA MET A 64 2.51 -10.44 10.98
C MET A 64 3.06 -9.15 11.60
N LEU A 65 2.40 -8.05 11.32
CA LEU A 65 2.55 -6.79 12.06
C LEU A 65 1.42 -6.69 13.07
N VAL A 66 1.75 -6.38 14.31
CA VAL A 66 0.78 -6.27 15.40
C VAL A 66 0.97 -4.93 16.09
N ALA A 67 -0.05 -4.08 16.01
CA ALA A 67 -0.13 -2.85 16.80
C ALA A 67 -0.68 -3.17 18.19
N GLN A 68 0.02 -2.76 19.24
CA GLN A 68 -0.38 -2.96 20.63
C GLN A 68 -0.03 -1.74 21.49
N GLY A 69 -0.91 -0.76 21.48
CA GLY A 69 -0.73 0.45 22.27
C GLY A 69 0.54 1.20 21.89
N MET A 70 1.51 1.27 22.80
CA MET A 70 2.78 1.98 22.60
C MET A 70 3.75 1.25 21.67
N MET A 71 3.46 0.01 21.25
CA MET A 71 4.41 -0.83 20.53
C MET A 71 3.82 -1.39 19.24
N ILE A 72 4.69 -1.56 18.26
CA ILE A 72 4.43 -2.34 17.05
C ILE A 72 5.40 -3.50 17.02
N PHE A 73 4.87 -4.70 16.84
CA PHE A 73 5.66 -5.94 16.78
C PHE A 73 5.70 -6.50 15.37
N LYS A 74 6.86 -7.03 15.01
CA LYS A 74 7.02 -7.94 13.89
C LYS A 74 7.06 -9.38 14.43
N VAL A 75 6.03 -10.16 14.12
CA VAL A 75 5.84 -11.51 14.62
C VAL A 75 6.03 -12.51 13.48
N PRO A 76 7.15 -13.25 13.41
CA PRO A 76 7.34 -14.28 12.41
C PRO A 76 6.29 -15.39 12.54
N PHE A 77 5.83 -15.96 11.42
CA PHE A 77 4.88 -17.09 11.45
C PHE A 77 5.44 -18.34 12.13
N SER A 78 6.75 -18.45 12.26
CA SER A 78 7.38 -19.50 13.07
C SER A 78 7.08 -19.38 14.57
N GLY A 79 6.51 -18.27 15.01
CA GLY A 79 6.20 -17.97 16.41
C GLY A 79 7.43 -17.70 17.29
N LYS A 80 8.64 -17.75 16.73
CA LYS A 80 9.88 -17.50 17.47
C LYS A 80 10.49 -16.16 17.10
N GLY A 81 10.98 -15.43 18.09
CA GLY A 81 11.72 -14.18 17.86
C GLY A 81 10.85 -12.96 17.56
N SER A 82 9.62 -12.92 18.11
CA SER A 82 8.81 -11.69 18.12
C SER A 82 9.61 -10.55 18.74
N LYS A 83 9.71 -9.42 18.04
CA LYS A 83 10.44 -8.23 18.48
C LYS A 83 9.59 -6.98 18.27
N PRO A 84 9.58 -6.05 19.23
CA PRO A 84 9.06 -4.72 18.96
C PRO A 84 9.97 -4.04 17.93
N ILE A 85 9.36 -3.47 16.90
CA ILE A 85 10.05 -2.70 15.85
C ILE A 85 9.86 -1.20 16.03
N VAL A 86 8.76 -0.79 16.68
CA VAL A 86 8.49 0.59 17.08
C VAL A 86 8.10 0.60 18.56
N ILE A 87 8.66 1.51 19.33
CA ILE A 87 8.30 1.77 20.73
C ILE A 87 8.17 3.28 20.91
N GLN A 88 6.95 3.76 21.13
CA GLN A 88 6.64 5.17 21.34
C GLN A 88 5.75 5.33 22.58
N SER A 89 6.29 5.90 23.64
CA SER A 89 5.59 6.02 24.93
C SER A 89 4.37 6.96 24.91
N THR A 90 4.26 7.80 23.89
CA THR A 90 3.18 8.80 23.76
C THR A 90 2.13 8.44 22.74
N GLN A 91 2.18 7.24 22.14
CA GLN A 91 1.21 6.79 21.12
C GLN A 91 0.27 5.71 21.63
N VAL A 92 -0.87 5.58 20.96
CA VAL A 92 -1.69 4.37 20.96
C VAL A 92 -1.90 3.96 19.50
N ALA A 93 -1.05 3.02 19.04
CA ALA A 93 -1.16 2.43 17.71
C ALA A 93 -2.38 1.50 17.66
N THR A 94 -3.33 1.76 16.77
CA THR A 94 -4.60 1.02 16.65
C THR A 94 -4.67 0.25 15.34
N GLY A 95 -4.75 0.91 14.21
CA GLY A 95 -4.71 0.29 12.88
C GLY A 95 -3.29 0.24 12.35
N ILE A 96 -2.94 -0.81 11.60
CA ILE A 96 -1.64 -0.94 10.94
C ILE A 96 -1.78 -1.64 9.60
N ASP A 97 -1.07 -1.15 8.59
CA ASP A 97 -0.95 -1.79 7.28
C ASP A 97 0.41 -1.48 6.64
N MET A 98 0.72 -2.10 5.52
CA MET A 98 2.05 -2.08 4.91
C MET A 98 2.01 -1.79 3.42
N ASP A 99 2.82 -0.82 2.98
CA ASP A 99 3.18 -0.64 1.59
C ASP A 99 4.29 -1.64 1.19
N CYS A 100 3.87 -2.72 0.56
CA CYS A 100 4.81 -3.76 0.11
C CYS A 100 5.78 -3.27 -0.97
N MET A 101 5.43 -2.24 -1.75
CA MET A 101 6.30 -1.70 -2.81
C MET A 101 7.49 -0.92 -2.27
N LYS A 102 7.28 -0.16 -1.22
CA LYS A 102 8.32 0.69 -0.60
C LYS A 102 8.90 0.08 0.67
N GLY A 103 8.32 -1.02 1.19
CA GLY A 103 8.74 -1.62 2.45
C GLY A 103 8.47 -0.72 3.64
N LYS A 104 7.37 0.05 3.61
CA LYS A 104 6.96 0.96 4.67
C LYS A 104 5.75 0.43 5.40
N ILE A 105 5.74 0.56 6.71
CA ILE A 105 4.56 0.34 7.56
C ILE A 105 3.91 1.66 7.87
N TYR A 106 2.59 1.66 7.98
CA TYR A 106 1.75 2.81 8.32
C TYR A 106 0.82 2.43 9.45
N TRP A 107 0.63 3.32 10.42
CA TRP A 107 -0.31 3.07 11.53
C TRP A 107 -0.99 4.34 11.98
N THR A 108 -2.19 4.16 12.51
CA THR A 108 -2.95 5.23 13.17
C THR A 108 -2.54 5.35 14.62
N ASP A 109 -2.31 6.57 15.07
CA ASP A 109 -2.02 6.93 16.45
C ASP A 109 -3.21 7.72 17.00
N THR A 110 -4.07 7.03 17.75
CA THR A 110 -5.32 7.60 18.27
C THR A 110 -5.12 8.58 19.42
N THR A 111 -3.96 8.56 20.09
CA THR A 111 -3.64 9.54 21.15
C THR A 111 -3.31 10.90 20.54
N ASN A 112 -2.57 10.91 19.45
CA ASN A 112 -2.09 12.15 18.82
C ASN A 112 -2.93 12.56 17.60
N ASN A 113 -3.91 11.76 17.20
CA ASN A 113 -4.75 11.97 16.02
C ASN A 113 -3.93 12.14 14.73
N ILE A 114 -3.01 11.22 14.49
CA ILE A 114 -2.10 11.26 13.35
C ILE A 114 -1.95 9.88 12.71
N ILE A 115 -1.45 9.86 11.49
CA ILE A 115 -0.92 8.66 10.85
C ILE A 115 0.59 8.76 10.83
N ARG A 116 1.27 7.72 11.28
CA ARG A 116 2.73 7.60 11.26
C ARG A 116 3.14 6.57 10.20
N ARG A 117 4.39 6.66 9.78
CA ARG A 117 5.03 5.61 8.97
C ARG A 117 6.47 5.39 9.39
N ALA A 118 6.98 4.20 9.09
CA ALA A 118 8.38 3.82 9.27
C ALA A 118 8.80 2.78 8.23
N ASP A 119 10.07 2.46 8.16
CA ASP A 119 10.53 1.25 7.47
C ASP A 119 10.03 0.00 8.20
N VAL A 120 9.93 -1.13 7.51
CA VAL A 120 9.44 -2.40 8.09
C VAL A 120 10.30 -2.93 9.25
N ASP A 121 11.50 -2.38 9.44
CA ASP A 121 12.38 -2.65 10.58
C ASP A 121 12.23 -1.63 11.72
N GLY A 122 11.30 -0.68 11.59
CA GLY A 122 11.00 0.37 12.55
C GLY A 122 11.89 1.61 12.45
N LYS A 123 12.86 1.64 11.52
CA LYS A 123 13.69 2.83 11.32
C LYS A 123 12.97 3.90 10.52
N ASN A 124 13.55 5.11 10.50
CA ASN A 124 13.06 6.25 9.74
C ASN A 124 11.58 6.54 10.01
N GLU A 125 11.19 6.46 11.30
CA GLU A 125 9.85 6.81 11.75
C GLU A 125 9.60 8.31 11.53
N GLU A 126 8.43 8.62 10.99
CA GLU A 126 7.97 10.00 10.80
C GLU A 126 6.44 10.11 10.87
N ILE A 127 5.97 11.32 11.12
CA ILE A 127 4.55 11.65 10.96
C ILE A 127 4.25 11.70 9.47
N PHE A 128 3.30 10.88 9.02
CA PHE A 128 2.88 10.86 7.64
C PHE A 128 1.77 11.87 7.35
N LEU A 129 0.70 11.84 8.16
CA LEU A 129 -0.42 12.78 8.11
C LEU A 129 -0.80 13.23 9.52
N GLN A 130 -1.10 14.52 9.70
CA GLN A 130 -1.52 15.08 10.98
C GLN A 130 -2.64 16.12 10.87
N GLU A 131 -2.95 16.59 9.66
CA GLU A 131 -3.93 17.64 9.47
C GLU A 131 -5.33 17.07 9.43
N ASP A 132 -6.30 17.81 9.99
CA ASP A 132 -7.73 17.52 9.93
C ASP A 132 -8.10 16.07 10.28
N MET A 133 -7.53 15.52 11.35
CA MET A 133 -7.88 14.23 11.94
C MET A 133 -8.44 14.42 13.34
N ARG A 134 -9.46 13.61 13.70
CA ARG A 134 -10.07 13.65 15.03
C ARG A 134 -9.90 12.37 15.81
N PHE A 135 -10.12 11.22 15.19
CA PHE A 135 -9.97 9.93 15.83
C PHE A 135 -9.73 8.84 14.76
N PRO A 136 -8.51 8.78 14.17
CA PRO A 136 -8.20 7.81 13.14
C PRO A 136 -8.03 6.41 13.76
N GLU A 137 -8.75 5.41 13.23
CA GLU A 137 -8.73 4.03 13.77
C GLU A 137 -8.21 3.03 12.73
N GLY A 138 -9.09 2.53 11.86
CA GLY A 138 -8.72 1.57 10.81
C GLY A 138 -7.88 2.22 9.72
N ILE A 139 -6.93 1.48 9.15
CA ILE A 139 -6.09 1.93 8.03
C ILE A 139 -5.93 0.82 7.01
N ALA A 140 -5.90 1.17 5.72
CA ALA A 140 -5.63 0.26 4.62
C ALA A 140 -4.77 0.94 3.55
N ILE A 141 -3.79 0.22 3.03
CA ILE A 141 -2.88 0.70 1.99
C ILE A 141 -3.22 0.04 0.66
N ASP A 142 -3.67 0.84 -0.30
CA ASP A 142 -3.68 0.46 -1.70
C ASP A 142 -2.32 0.79 -2.30
N TRP A 143 -1.41 -0.17 -2.19
CA TRP A 143 -0.04 -0.04 -2.66
C TRP A 143 0.06 -0.01 -4.21
N ILE A 144 -0.99 -0.42 -4.94
CA ILE A 144 -1.06 -0.38 -6.40
C ILE A 144 -1.42 1.03 -6.87
N SER A 145 -2.55 1.58 -6.41
CA SER A 145 -3.02 2.92 -6.76
C SER A 145 -2.33 4.03 -5.96
N ARG A 146 -1.45 3.66 -5.04
CA ARG A 146 -0.67 4.56 -4.18
C ARG A 146 -1.53 5.44 -3.29
N ASN A 147 -2.55 4.85 -2.65
CA ASN A 147 -3.43 5.54 -1.72
C ASN A 147 -3.42 4.88 -0.34
N VAL A 148 -3.61 5.69 0.70
CA VAL A 148 -3.93 5.25 2.05
C VAL A 148 -5.37 5.64 2.35
N TYR A 149 -6.13 4.71 2.90
CA TYR A 149 -7.49 4.90 3.40
C TYR A 149 -7.49 4.72 4.91
N TRP A 150 -8.26 5.53 5.62
CA TRP A 150 -8.49 5.35 7.06
C TRP A 150 -9.91 5.72 7.45
N THR A 151 -10.36 5.16 8.56
CA THR A 151 -11.60 5.57 9.21
C THR A 151 -11.29 6.63 10.25
N ASP A 152 -12.06 7.71 10.27
CA ASP A 152 -12.01 8.72 11.32
C ASP A 152 -13.32 8.70 12.11
N ALA A 153 -13.31 8.03 13.27
CA ALA A 153 -14.49 7.87 14.12
C ALA A 153 -14.96 9.19 14.75
N GLY A 154 -14.09 10.19 14.86
CA GLY A 154 -14.47 11.52 15.34
C GLY A 154 -15.16 12.39 14.29
N LYS A 155 -15.12 11.98 13.03
CA LYS A 155 -15.76 12.66 11.89
C LYS A 155 -16.86 11.84 11.25
N ASP A 156 -16.99 10.55 11.60
CA ASP A 156 -17.87 9.58 10.95
C ASP A 156 -17.59 9.43 9.44
N THR A 157 -16.29 9.43 9.05
CA THR A 157 -15.86 9.40 7.65
C THR A 157 -14.88 8.27 7.35
N ILE A 158 -14.81 7.91 6.06
CA ILE A 158 -13.67 7.21 5.48
C ILE A 158 -12.93 8.24 4.63
N GLU A 159 -11.66 8.40 4.93
CA GLU A 159 -10.77 9.39 4.33
C GLU A 159 -9.76 8.71 3.41
N VAL A 160 -9.20 9.47 2.48
CA VAL A 160 -8.17 8.98 1.57
C VAL A 160 -7.10 10.03 1.36
N ALA A 161 -5.84 9.60 1.23
CA ALA A 161 -4.73 10.45 0.79
C ALA A 161 -3.78 9.66 -0.10
N ASN A 162 -3.06 10.36 -0.94
CA ASN A 162 -2.02 9.77 -1.78
C ASN A 162 -0.74 9.50 -0.97
N LEU A 163 -0.10 8.34 -1.19
CA LEU A 163 1.11 7.92 -0.47
C LEU A 163 2.37 8.71 -0.86
N GLU A 164 2.38 9.38 -2.02
CA GLU A 164 3.55 10.08 -2.53
C GLU A 164 3.53 11.57 -2.15
N ASP A 165 2.46 12.27 -2.47
CA ASP A 165 2.33 13.72 -2.28
C ASP A 165 1.43 14.11 -1.10
N ARG A 166 0.79 13.13 -0.45
CA ARG A 166 -0.12 13.30 0.69
C ARG A 166 -1.38 14.13 0.36
N ALA A 167 -1.69 14.31 -0.93
CA ALA A 167 -2.92 14.98 -1.36
C ALA A 167 -4.16 14.19 -0.92
N ARG A 168 -5.18 14.91 -0.41
CA ARG A 168 -6.48 14.39 0.02
C ARG A 168 -7.55 14.67 -1.02
#